data_9ea11a19031ab74de22b4165c71a7109
#
_entry.id   9ea11a19031ab74de22b4165c71a7109
#
_cell.length_a   1.000
_cell.length_b   1.000
_cell.length_c   1.000
_cell.angle_alpha   90.00
_cell.angle_beta   90.00
_cell.angle_gamma   90.00
#
_symmetry.space_group_name_H-M   'P 1'
#
loop_
_entity.id
_entity.type
_entity.pdbx_description
1 polymer ?
#
loop_
_entity_poly.entity_id
_entity_poly.type
_entity_poly.pdbx_seq_one_letter_code
_entity_poly.pdbx_strand_id
1 'polypeptide(L)'
;MKAVDSTSDKYDIVSTTFPPLDSILGTGGIASKKITEISGIWSVGKSTLALQIIASAQKDKRPCLYCDSEFSFSSTYATTLGVNCDELELEQNQYAEETLDALEAWATKNKNGLIVLDSIGALLPQEEAEKGSGGRSIGLQARLIGSFTRRIVPILSLKNHAFIVLNHSFTDLTSGRLKTSGGAKLEYAKSVWLTLKRSYGKPAKRSGDGKKTVLFLEAEVRKNKLAPTEGMKCELEMIPGQGFISAPPTLFEKKRGRPKKDDHPTSV
;
A
#
# COMPACT_ATOMS: atom_id res chain seq x y z
N MET A 1 -3.17 -34.10 8.21
CA MET A 1 -2.35 -32.90 8.36
C MET A 1 -2.59 -32.40 9.77
N LYS A 2 -1.57 -32.41 10.65
CA LYS A 2 -1.74 -31.86 12.01
C LYS A 2 -1.67 -30.33 11.90
N ALA A 3 -2.60 -29.62 12.53
CA ALA A 3 -2.48 -28.17 12.70
C ALA A 3 -1.20 -27.93 13.51
N VAL A 4 -0.21 -27.34 12.91
CA VAL A 4 0.99 -26.87 13.60
C VAL A 4 0.60 -25.58 14.31
N ASP A 5 1.03 -25.43 15.55
CA ASP A 5 0.72 -24.28 16.40
C ASP A 5 0.95 -22.97 15.64
N SER A 6 -0.09 -22.15 15.56
CA SER A 6 -0.13 -20.90 14.79
C SER A 6 0.81 -19.80 15.32
N THR A 7 1.53 -20.04 16.39
CA THR A 7 2.55 -19.14 16.95
C THR A 7 3.88 -19.14 16.18
N SER A 8 4.05 -20.05 15.21
CA SER A 8 5.23 -20.15 14.36
C SER A 8 5.08 -19.56 12.95
N ASP A 9 3.94 -18.99 12.59
CA ASP A 9 3.74 -18.28 11.32
C ASP A 9 4.48 -16.93 11.34
N LYS A 10 5.79 -17.01 11.53
CA LYS A 10 6.65 -15.84 11.37
C LYS A 10 6.70 -15.50 9.89
N TYR A 11 6.05 -14.40 9.53
CA TYR A 11 6.18 -13.85 8.19
C TYR A 11 7.59 -13.31 8.00
N ASP A 12 8.18 -13.53 6.84
CA ASP A 12 9.33 -12.73 6.44
C ASP A 12 8.84 -11.31 6.20
N ILE A 13 9.58 -10.34 6.70
CA ILE A 13 9.19 -8.95 6.72
C ILE A 13 10.11 -8.15 5.81
N VAL A 14 9.54 -7.25 5.03
CA VAL A 14 10.25 -6.18 4.34
C VAL A 14 10.04 -4.90 5.16
N SER A 15 11.10 -4.38 5.77
CA SER A 15 11.03 -3.14 6.52
C SER A 15 10.64 -1.98 5.60
N THR A 16 9.78 -1.09 6.07
CA THR A 16 9.48 0.15 5.35
C THR A 16 10.60 1.17 5.46
N THR A 17 11.62 0.94 6.28
CA THR A 17 12.68 1.87 6.70
C THR A 17 12.20 3.03 7.57
N PHE A 18 10.93 3.05 7.93
CA PHE A 18 10.33 4.06 8.79
C PHE A 18 9.81 3.39 10.07
N PRO A 19 10.58 3.43 11.18
CA PRO A 19 10.23 2.74 12.42
C PRO A 19 8.82 3.05 12.95
N PRO A 20 8.31 4.29 12.87
CA PRO A 20 6.93 4.57 13.26
C PRO A 20 5.89 3.83 12.41
N LEU A 21 6.14 3.69 11.09
CA LEU A 21 5.26 2.96 10.19
C LEU A 21 5.34 1.45 10.45
N ASP A 22 6.55 0.91 10.60
CA ASP A 22 6.77 -0.50 10.95
C ASP A 22 6.09 -0.86 12.28
N SER A 23 6.09 0.05 13.25
CA SER A 23 5.43 -0.12 14.54
C SER A 23 3.90 -0.21 14.42
N ILE A 24 3.26 0.68 13.67
CA ILE A 24 1.79 0.64 13.53
C ILE A 24 1.31 -0.53 12.65
N LEU A 25 2.16 -1.05 11.77
CA LEU A 25 1.86 -2.29 11.03
C LEU A 25 1.82 -3.51 11.97
N GLY A 26 2.48 -3.45 13.12
CA GLY A 26 2.46 -4.49 14.15
C GLY A 26 3.22 -5.75 13.79
N THR A 27 3.63 -5.89 12.54
CA THR A 27 4.49 -6.97 12.03
C THR A 27 5.95 -6.55 11.90
N GLY A 28 6.25 -5.27 12.08
CA GLY A 28 7.58 -4.70 11.88
C GLY A 28 7.90 -4.35 10.43
N GLY A 29 6.89 -4.29 9.55
CA GLY A 29 7.01 -3.95 8.13
C GLY A 29 5.96 -4.65 7.27
N ILE A 30 6.24 -4.78 5.98
CA ILE A 30 5.37 -5.44 4.99
C ILE A 30 5.57 -6.95 5.08
N ALA A 31 4.51 -7.66 5.42
CA ALA A 31 4.55 -9.10 5.60
C ALA A 31 4.55 -9.85 4.26
N SER A 32 5.47 -10.81 4.08
CA SER A 32 5.43 -11.78 2.99
C SER A 32 4.21 -12.68 3.09
N LYS A 33 3.86 -13.34 1.97
CA LYS A 33 2.68 -14.24 1.83
C LYS A 33 1.34 -13.51 1.92
N LYS A 34 1.35 -12.18 1.94
CA LYS A 34 0.16 -11.35 2.16
C LYS A 34 0.10 -10.18 1.18
N ILE A 35 -1.12 -9.68 0.99
CA ILE A 35 -1.39 -8.48 0.24
C ILE A 35 -1.51 -7.31 1.23
N THR A 36 -0.70 -6.28 1.03
CA THR A 36 -0.80 -4.99 1.72
C THR A 36 -1.29 -3.95 0.71
N GLU A 37 -2.44 -3.34 0.95
CA GLU A 37 -2.90 -2.21 0.15
C GLU A 37 -2.45 -0.90 0.80
N ILE A 38 -1.82 -0.04 0.01
CA ILE A 38 -1.50 1.35 0.39
C ILE A 38 -2.38 2.26 -0.46
N SER A 39 -3.27 2.99 0.18
CA SER A 39 -4.21 3.86 -0.53
C SER A 39 -4.13 5.30 -0.04
N GLY A 40 -4.68 6.19 -0.83
CA GLY A 40 -4.77 7.62 -0.52
C GLY A 40 -5.16 8.43 -1.75
N ILE A 41 -5.39 9.72 -1.54
CA ILE A 41 -5.65 10.64 -2.65
C ILE A 41 -4.43 10.76 -3.58
N TRP A 42 -4.61 11.40 -4.74
CA TRP A 42 -3.52 11.70 -5.67
C TRP A 42 -2.41 12.53 -4.99
N SER A 43 -1.18 12.33 -5.44
CA SER A 43 0.03 13.07 -4.99
C SER A 43 0.28 13.04 -3.47
N VAL A 44 -0.14 11.96 -2.76
CA VAL A 44 0.11 11.78 -1.33
C VAL A 44 1.37 10.97 -1.04
N GLY A 45 2.13 10.56 -2.08
CA GLY A 45 3.39 9.84 -1.93
C GLY A 45 3.29 8.32 -1.87
N LYS A 46 2.21 7.70 -2.36
CA LYS A 46 2.05 6.23 -2.40
C LYS A 46 3.20 5.56 -3.15
N SER A 47 3.43 5.97 -4.42
CA SER A 47 4.51 5.43 -5.25
C SER A 47 5.89 5.71 -4.66
N THR A 48 6.08 6.89 -4.06
CA THR A 48 7.33 7.25 -3.34
C THR A 48 7.61 6.27 -2.20
N LEU A 49 6.60 5.99 -1.37
CA LEU A 49 6.73 5.03 -0.26
C LEU A 49 7.04 3.62 -0.79
N ALA A 50 6.32 3.17 -1.82
CA ALA A 50 6.53 1.86 -2.43
C ALA A 50 7.95 1.71 -3.00
N LEU A 51 8.48 2.73 -3.69
CA LEU A 51 9.85 2.72 -4.21
C LEU A 51 10.89 2.67 -3.09
N GLN A 52 10.70 3.38 -1.98
CA GLN A 52 11.60 3.29 -0.83
C GLN A 52 11.54 1.91 -0.14
N ILE A 53 10.36 1.26 -0.12
CA ILE A 53 10.24 -0.13 0.36
C ILE A 53 10.94 -1.09 -0.61
N ILE A 54 10.89 -0.87 -1.93
CA ILE A 54 11.69 -1.62 -2.92
C ILE A 54 13.17 -1.48 -2.63
N ALA A 55 13.66 -0.25 -2.42
CA ALA A 55 15.06 -0.01 -2.08
C ALA A 55 15.49 -0.77 -0.79
N SER A 56 14.57 -0.89 0.19
CA SER A 56 14.79 -1.70 1.39
C SER A 56 14.87 -3.20 1.06
N ALA A 57 13.95 -3.71 0.25
CA ALA A 57 13.92 -5.11 -0.15
C ALA A 57 15.17 -5.52 -0.95
N GLN A 58 15.66 -4.64 -1.83
CA GLN A 58 16.89 -4.87 -2.60
C GLN A 58 18.13 -4.96 -1.70
N LYS A 59 18.21 -4.20 -0.61
CA LYS A 59 19.29 -4.35 0.39
C LYS A 59 19.30 -5.73 1.01
N ASP A 60 18.12 -6.34 1.19
CA ASP A 60 17.96 -7.71 1.67
C ASP A 60 18.08 -8.76 0.56
N LYS A 61 18.57 -8.35 -0.64
CA LYS A 61 18.73 -9.21 -1.81
C LYS A 61 17.44 -9.90 -2.29
N ARG A 62 16.31 -9.26 -2.08
CA ARG A 62 15.02 -9.74 -2.58
C ARG A 62 14.82 -9.30 -4.02
N PRO A 63 14.42 -10.20 -4.93
CA PRO A 63 14.01 -9.79 -6.27
C PRO A 63 12.77 -8.91 -6.17
N CYS A 64 12.72 -7.85 -7.00
CA CYS A 64 11.65 -6.87 -6.96
C CYS A 64 11.03 -6.70 -8.35
N LEU A 65 9.69 -6.69 -8.38
CA LEU A 65 8.89 -6.37 -9.55
C LEU A 65 8.06 -5.11 -9.27
N TYR A 66 8.10 -4.16 -10.21
CA TYR A 66 7.23 -2.99 -10.22
C TYR A 66 6.36 -3.01 -11.49
N CYS A 67 5.06 -3.20 -11.30
CA CYS A 67 4.09 -3.11 -12.39
C CYS A 67 3.50 -1.70 -12.39
N ASP A 68 3.84 -0.91 -13.41
CA ASP A 68 3.42 0.48 -13.56
C ASP A 68 2.30 0.60 -14.60
N SER A 69 1.07 0.50 -14.16
CA SER A 69 -0.13 0.68 -15.01
C SER A 69 -0.54 2.14 -15.20
N GLU A 70 0.15 3.07 -14.54
CA GLU A 70 -0.05 4.52 -14.74
C GLU A 70 0.96 5.11 -15.73
N PHE A 71 1.95 4.34 -16.18
CA PHE A 71 3.04 4.80 -17.07
C PHE A 71 3.78 6.03 -16.52
N SER A 72 3.98 6.07 -15.22
CA SER A 72 4.52 7.21 -14.48
C SER A 72 5.90 6.96 -13.86
N PHE A 73 6.48 5.77 -14.04
CA PHE A 73 7.77 5.41 -13.49
C PHE A 73 8.90 6.28 -14.04
N SER A 74 9.72 6.78 -13.12
CA SER A 74 10.94 7.54 -13.44
C SER A 74 12.14 6.87 -12.79
N SER A 75 13.05 6.32 -13.61
CA SER A 75 14.29 5.70 -13.12
C SER A 75 15.17 6.69 -12.34
N THR A 76 15.25 7.94 -12.81
CA THR A 76 15.99 9.00 -12.11
C THR A 76 15.42 9.24 -10.72
N TYR A 77 14.08 9.31 -10.59
CA TYR A 77 13.44 9.50 -9.30
C TYR A 77 13.60 8.27 -8.41
N ALA A 78 13.40 7.07 -8.95
CA ALA A 78 13.59 5.80 -8.22
C ALA A 78 15.02 5.69 -7.66
N THR A 79 16.04 6.01 -8.47
CA THR A 79 17.44 6.03 -8.03
C THR A 79 17.67 7.05 -6.90
N THR A 80 17.04 8.23 -6.95
CA THR A 80 17.10 9.23 -5.86
C THR A 80 16.54 8.69 -4.55
N LEU A 81 15.57 7.77 -4.63
CA LEU A 81 14.97 7.10 -3.48
C LEU A 81 15.77 5.87 -2.99
N GLY A 82 16.88 5.54 -3.67
CA GLY A 82 17.76 4.44 -3.32
C GLY A 82 17.48 3.12 -4.02
N VAL A 83 16.59 3.12 -5.03
CA VAL A 83 16.32 1.93 -5.84
C VAL A 83 17.48 1.67 -6.78
N ASN A 84 17.96 0.43 -6.82
CA ASN A 84 18.84 -0.07 -7.86
C ASN A 84 17.97 -0.45 -9.08
N CYS A 85 17.92 0.43 -10.08
CA CYS A 85 17.08 0.22 -11.26
C CYS A 85 17.60 -0.92 -12.16
N ASP A 86 18.89 -1.29 -12.09
CA ASP A 86 19.44 -2.43 -12.85
C ASP A 86 18.96 -3.78 -12.30
N GLU A 87 18.55 -3.82 -11.04
CA GLU A 87 18.02 -5.02 -10.37
C GLU A 87 16.48 -4.98 -10.22
N LEU A 88 15.82 -3.96 -10.72
CA LEU A 88 14.37 -3.82 -10.66
C LEU A 88 13.74 -4.33 -11.96
N GLU A 89 12.92 -5.36 -11.88
CA GLU A 89 12.07 -5.72 -13.02
C GLU A 89 10.88 -4.75 -13.10
N LEU A 90 10.71 -4.13 -14.28
CA LEU A 90 9.65 -3.17 -14.57
C LEU A 90 8.71 -3.73 -15.63
N GLU A 91 7.41 -3.74 -15.33
CA GLU A 91 6.37 -4.12 -16.26
C GLU A 91 5.45 -2.95 -16.54
N GLN A 92 5.31 -2.59 -17.82
CA GLN A 92 4.42 -1.54 -18.30
C GLN A 92 3.62 -2.09 -19.49
N ASN A 93 2.42 -2.58 -19.24
CA ASN A 93 1.55 -3.17 -20.25
C ASN A 93 0.31 -2.31 -20.44
N GLN A 94 -0.21 -2.31 -21.67
CA GLN A 94 -1.38 -1.49 -22.03
C GLN A 94 -2.66 -2.02 -21.39
N TYR A 95 -2.79 -3.35 -21.28
CA TYR A 95 -4.02 -3.98 -20.80
C TYR A 95 -3.83 -4.62 -19.42
N ALA A 96 -4.93 -4.66 -18.69
CA ALA A 96 -4.97 -5.25 -17.36
C ALA A 96 -4.62 -6.73 -17.36
N GLU A 97 -5.10 -7.48 -18.37
CA GLU A 97 -4.83 -8.90 -18.54
C GLU A 97 -3.33 -9.17 -18.65
N GLU A 98 -2.64 -8.43 -19.52
CA GLU A 98 -1.19 -8.55 -19.74
C GLU A 98 -0.40 -8.25 -18.46
N THR A 99 -0.76 -7.15 -17.75
CA THR A 99 -0.11 -6.77 -16.49
C THR A 99 -0.28 -7.86 -15.43
N LEU A 100 -1.49 -8.39 -15.27
CA LEU A 100 -1.78 -9.39 -14.24
C LEU A 100 -1.15 -10.75 -14.57
N ASP A 101 -1.10 -11.13 -15.84
CA ASP A 101 -0.47 -12.38 -16.29
C ASP A 101 1.07 -12.30 -16.17
N ALA A 102 1.68 -11.16 -16.52
CA ALA A 102 3.12 -10.93 -16.32
C ALA A 102 3.50 -11.00 -14.83
N LEU A 103 2.70 -10.37 -13.97
CA LEU A 103 2.89 -10.40 -12.51
C LEU A 103 2.78 -11.84 -11.97
N GLU A 104 1.78 -12.61 -12.41
CA GLU A 104 1.59 -14.01 -12.00
C GLU A 104 2.73 -14.91 -12.48
N ALA A 105 3.19 -14.72 -13.72
CA ALA A 105 4.32 -15.43 -14.28
C ALA A 105 5.61 -15.15 -13.48
N TRP A 106 5.87 -13.86 -13.19
CA TRP A 106 7.02 -13.46 -12.39
C TRP A 106 6.96 -14.04 -10.97
N ALA A 107 5.80 -13.97 -10.31
CA ALA A 107 5.61 -14.52 -8.96
C ALA A 107 5.77 -16.05 -8.93
N THR A 108 5.44 -16.74 -10.02
CA THR A 108 5.63 -18.19 -10.16
C THR A 108 7.10 -18.57 -10.32
N LYS A 109 7.85 -17.79 -11.10
CA LYS A 109 9.27 -18.01 -11.40
C LYS A 109 10.17 -17.70 -10.20
N ASN A 110 9.91 -16.59 -9.50
CA ASN A 110 10.75 -16.07 -8.42
C ASN A 110 10.34 -16.62 -7.04
N LYS A 111 11.13 -16.30 -6.00
CA LYS A 111 10.85 -16.60 -4.59
C LYS A 111 11.32 -15.44 -3.71
N ASN A 112 10.71 -15.30 -2.54
CA ASN A 112 11.10 -14.32 -1.50
C ASN A 112 11.13 -12.87 -2.01
N GLY A 113 10.34 -12.55 -3.04
CA GLY A 113 10.39 -11.24 -3.68
C GLY A 113 9.41 -10.24 -3.08
N LEU A 114 9.57 -9.00 -3.54
CA LEU A 114 8.60 -7.91 -3.35
C LEU A 114 7.97 -7.55 -4.69
N ILE A 115 6.65 -7.52 -4.73
CA ILE A 115 5.86 -7.13 -5.89
C ILE A 115 5.12 -5.84 -5.55
N VAL A 116 5.14 -4.87 -6.45
CA VAL A 116 4.35 -3.64 -6.36
C VAL A 116 3.50 -3.49 -7.61
N LEU A 117 2.21 -3.21 -7.46
CA LEU A 117 1.29 -2.85 -8.53
C LEU A 117 0.83 -1.40 -8.34
N ASP A 118 1.21 -0.52 -9.24
CA ASP A 118 0.93 0.93 -9.22
C ASP A 118 0.21 1.36 -10.51
N SER A 119 -1.06 1.53 -10.50
CA SER A 119 -2.04 1.28 -9.45
C SER A 119 -3.13 0.33 -9.96
N ILE A 120 -3.82 -0.34 -9.05
CA ILE A 120 -4.90 -1.25 -9.43
C ILE A 120 -6.09 -0.50 -10.07
N GLY A 121 -6.25 0.78 -9.73
CA GLY A 121 -7.30 1.63 -10.30
C GLY A 121 -7.08 1.97 -11.76
N ALA A 122 -5.82 1.96 -12.23
CA ALA A 122 -5.44 2.31 -13.60
C ALA A 122 -5.51 1.12 -14.57
N LEU A 123 -5.70 -0.10 -14.07
CA LEU A 123 -5.80 -1.30 -14.91
C LEU A 123 -7.00 -1.20 -15.87
N LEU A 124 -6.73 -1.16 -17.17
CA LEU A 124 -7.73 -1.09 -18.24
C LEU A 124 -7.94 -2.49 -18.84
N PRO A 125 -9.13 -3.12 -18.66
CA PRO A 125 -9.45 -4.36 -19.33
C PRO A 125 -9.46 -4.20 -20.85
N GLN A 126 -8.94 -5.18 -21.60
CA GLN A 126 -8.86 -5.13 -23.05
C GLN A 126 -10.25 -4.96 -23.69
N GLU A 127 -11.26 -5.70 -23.22
CA GLU A 127 -12.64 -5.59 -23.70
C GLU A 127 -13.20 -4.18 -23.52
N GLU A 128 -12.81 -3.47 -22.47
CA GLU A 128 -13.24 -2.08 -22.23
C GLU A 128 -12.54 -1.12 -23.19
N ALA A 129 -11.27 -1.34 -23.47
CA ALA A 129 -10.49 -0.56 -24.43
C ALA A 129 -11.04 -0.71 -25.86
N GLU A 130 -11.40 -1.93 -26.29
CA GLU A 130 -11.94 -2.23 -27.62
C GLU A 130 -13.32 -1.60 -27.85
N LYS A 131 -14.13 -1.48 -26.82
CA LYS A 131 -15.48 -0.86 -26.90
C LYS A 131 -15.44 0.66 -27.04
N GLY A 132 -14.30 1.30 -26.79
CA GLY A 132 -14.13 2.74 -26.83
C GLY A 132 -15.05 3.50 -25.87
N SER A 133 -15.19 4.81 -26.08
CA SER A 133 -15.89 5.71 -25.13
C SER A 133 -17.38 5.43 -24.94
N GLY A 134 -18.02 4.62 -25.79
CA GLY A 134 -19.45 4.27 -25.72
C GLY A 134 -19.76 2.98 -24.98
N GLY A 135 -18.76 2.16 -24.69
CA GLY A 135 -18.94 0.83 -24.12
C GLY A 135 -18.64 0.76 -22.63
N ARG A 136 -19.68 0.83 -21.79
CA ARG A 136 -19.51 0.60 -20.34
C ARG A 136 -19.59 -0.89 -20.02
N SER A 137 -18.48 -1.46 -19.58
CA SER A 137 -18.43 -2.83 -19.03
C SER A 137 -18.49 -2.78 -17.51
N ILE A 138 -19.70 -2.63 -16.95
CA ILE A 138 -19.89 -2.52 -15.50
C ILE A 138 -19.30 -3.74 -14.79
N GLY A 139 -18.33 -3.50 -13.91
CA GLY A 139 -17.74 -4.52 -13.07
C GLY A 139 -16.74 -5.47 -13.77
N LEU A 140 -16.35 -5.22 -15.03
CA LEU A 140 -15.37 -6.05 -15.74
C LEU A 140 -14.02 -6.03 -15.03
N GLN A 141 -13.48 -4.85 -14.72
CA GLN A 141 -12.25 -4.70 -13.95
C GLN A 141 -12.32 -5.45 -12.59
N ALA A 142 -13.43 -5.32 -11.85
CA ALA A 142 -13.59 -6.00 -10.56
C ALA A 142 -13.67 -7.53 -10.70
N ARG A 143 -14.23 -8.05 -11.80
CA ARG A 143 -14.26 -9.50 -12.11
C ARG A 143 -12.87 -10.01 -12.43
N LEU A 144 -12.12 -9.28 -13.26
CA LEU A 144 -10.75 -9.61 -13.64
C LEU A 144 -9.84 -9.63 -12.40
N ILE A 145 -9.84 -8.56 -11.62
CA ILE A 145 -9.07 -8.47 -10.36
C ILE A 145 -9.49 -9.58 -9.39
N GLY A 146 -10.78 -9.89 -9.31
CA GLY A 146 -11.29 -10.97 -8.45
C GLY A 146 -10.82 -12.35 -8.88
N SER A 147 -10.68 -12.61 -10.18
CA SER A 147 -10.10 -13.85 -10.72
C SER A 147 -8.61 -13.93 -10.42
N PHE A 148 -7.87 -12.89 -10.75
CA PHE A 148 -6.44 -12.76 -10.45
C PHE A 148 -6.14 -12.96 -8.96
N THR A 149 -6.88 -12.31 -8.08
CA THR A 149 -6.69 -12.41 -6.63
C THR A 149 -6.75 -13.86 -6.13
N ARG A 150 -7.63 -14.68 -6.68
CA ARG A 150 -7.74 -16.11 -6.31
C ARG A 150 -6.54 -16.92 -6.76
N ARG A 151 -5.90 -16.55 -7.89
CA ARG A 151 -4.72 -17.25 -8.41
C ARG A 151 -3.45 -16.80 -7.72
N ILE A 152 -3.29 -15.49 -7.49
CA ILE A 152 -2.04 -14.96 -6.94
C ILE A 152 -1.85 -15.27 -5.45
N VAL A 153 -2.91 -15.29 -4.63
CA VAL A 153 -2.80 -15.50 -3.17
C VAL A 153 -2.09 -16.81 -2.80
N PRO A 154 -2.42 -17.97 -3.41
CA PRO A 154 -1.66 -19.20 -3.17
C PRO A 154 -0.19 -19.08 -3.59
N ILE A 155 0.11 -18.43 -4.71
CA ILE A 155 1.47 -18.24 -5.21
C ILE A 155 2.29 -17.39 -4.23
N LEU A 156 1.73 -16.27 -3.76
CA LEU A 156 2.37 -15.42 -2.74
C LEU A 156 2.75 -16.24 -1.50
N SER A 157 1.86 -17.13 -1.06
CA SER A 157 2.09 -17.97 0.11
C SER A 157 3.17 -19.02 -0.13
N LEU A 158 3.11 -19.74 -1.25
CA LEU A 158 4.02 -20.82 -1.59
C LEU A 158 5.43 -20.32 -1.92
N LYS A 159 5.53 -19.16 -2.57
CA LYS A 159 6.79 -18.56 -3.02
C LYS A 159 7.33 -17.49 -2.05
N ASN A 160 6.60 -17.20 -0.96
CA ASN A 160 6.99 -16.28 0.10
C ASN A 160 7.18 -14.82 -0.38
N HIS A 161 6.28 -14.35 -1.28
CA HIS A 161 6.33 -12.97 -1.76
C HIS A 161 5.55 -12.01 -0.86
N ALA A 162 6.08 -10.79 -0.68
CA ALA A 162 5.31 -9.65 -0.23
C ALA A 162 4.66 -8.97 -1.44
N PHE A 163 3.38 -8.59 -1.34
CA PHE A 163 2.69 -7.92 -2.43
C PHE A 163 2.04 -6.62 -1.94
N ILE A 164 2.50 -5.51 -2.50
CA ILE A 164 1.95 -4.16 -2.28
C ILE A 164 1.06 -3.80 -3.46
N VAL A 165 -0.17 -3.39 -3.16
CA VAL A 165 -1.11 -2.85 -4.14
C VAL A 165 -1.32 -1.38 -3.81
N LEU A 166 -0.97 -0.48 -4.75
CA LEU A 166 -1.28 0.94 -4.64
C LEU A 166 -2.68 1.20 -5.19
N ASN A 167 -3.42 2.08 -4.50
CA ASN A 167 -4.80 2.35 -4.86
C ASN A 167 -5.20 3.80 -4.58
N HIS A 168 -6.20 4.29 -5.29
CA HIS A 168 -6.86 5.54 -4.96
C HIS A 168 -7.98 5.29 -3.97
N SER A 169 -8.06 6.14 -2.95
CA SER A 169 -9.18 6.14 -2.02
C SER A 169 -10.17 7.25 -2.33
N PHE A 170 -11.44 6.94 -2.22
CA PHE A 170 -12.56 7.87 -2.40
C PHE A 170 -13.62 7.65 -1.34
N THR A 171 -14.40 8.68 -1.06
CA THR A 171 -15.53 8.56 -0.15
C THR A 171 -16.77 8.16 -0.93
N ASP A 172 -17.35 7.03 -0.58
CA ASP A 172 -18.62 6.58 -1.13
C ASP A 172 -19.74 7.53 -0.69
N LEU A 173 -20.39 8.15 -1.65
CA LEU A 173 -21.41 9.19 -1.40
C LEU A 173 -22.65 8.65 -0.66
N THR A 174 -22.95 7.36 -0.84
CA THR A 174 -24.13 6.74 -0.22
C THR A 174 -23.90 6.36 1.22
N SER A 175 -22.72 5.80 1.53
CA SER A 175 -22.41 5.28 2.87
C SER A 175 -21.51 6.20 3.70
N GLY A 176 -20.92 7.23 3.10
CA GLY A 176 -19.91 8.09 3.73
C GLY A 176 -18.61 7.36 4.07
N ARG A 177 -18.45 6.10 3.65
CA ARG A 177 -17.28 5.28 3.98
C ARG A 177 -16.18 5.46 2.94
N LEU A 178 -14.94 5.38 3.42
CA LEU A 178 -13.78 5.31 2.55
C LEU A 178 -13.80 3.98 1.80
N LYS A 179 -13.63 4.03 0.47
CA LYS A 179 -13.53 2.87 -0.42
C LYS A 179 -12.33 2.99 -1.33
N THR A 180 -11.94 1.88 -1.94
CA THR A 180 -10.87 1.76 -2.92
C THR A 180 -11.35 0.95 -4.14
N SER A 181 -10.65 1.08 -5.27
CA SER A 181 -10.92 0.31 -6.48
C SER A 181 -10.53 -1.17 -6.33
N GLY A 182 -10.99 -2.05 -7.25
CA GLY A 182 -10.60 -3.46 -7.30
C GLY A 182 -11.67 -4.45 -6.82
N GLY A 183 -12.78 -3.94 -6.27
CA GLY A 183 -13.96 -4.75 -5.93
C GLY A 183 -13.82 -5.58 -4.66
N ALA A 184 -14.92 -6.26 -4.31
CA ALA A 184 -15.04 -6.96 -3.02
C ALA A 184 -14.00 -8.09 -2.82
N LYS A 185 -13.55 -8.76 -3.89
CA LYS A 185 -12.58 -9.86 -3.76
C LYS A 185 -11.23 -9.38 -3.26
N LEU A 186 -10.73 -8.27 -3.79
CA LEU A 186 -9.49 -7.63 -3.29
C LEU A 186 -9.69 -7.15 -1.85
N GLU A 187 -10.85 -6.54 -1.54
CA GLU A 187 -11.19 -6.06 -0.20
C GLU A 187 -11.09 -7.18 0.86
N TYR A 188 -11.57 -8.38 0.50
CA TYR A 188 -11.44 -9.54 1.38
C TYR A 188 -10.04 -10.15 1.42
N ALA A 189 -9.31 -10.15 0.30
CA ALA A 189 -8.00 -10.79 0.19
C ALA A 189 -6.88 -10.00 0.86
N LYS A 190 -6.93 -8.65 0.81
CA LYS A 190 -5.92 -7.83 1.47
C LYS A 190 -5.91 -8.09 2.98
N SER A 191 -4.72 -8.32 3.49
CA SER A 191 -4.48 -8.58 4.92
C SER A 191 -4.25 -7.30 5.71
N VAL A 192 -3.61 -6.33 5.09
CA VAL A 192 -3.35 -5.00 5.65
C VAL A 192 -3.87 -3.95 4.68
N TRP A 193 -4.54 -2.93 5.21
CA TRP A 193 -4.92 -1.73 4.48
C TRP A 193 -4.39 -0.51 5.22
N LEU A 194 -3.45 0.16 4.59
CA LEU A 194 -2.83 1.40 5.04
C LEU A 194 -3.36 2.57 4.21
N THR A 195 -3.77 3.65 4.86
CA THR A 195 -4.12 4.90 4.17
C THR A 195 -3.10 5.97 4.45
N LEU A 196 -2.74 6.71 3.40
CA LEU A 196 -1.93 7.91 3.49
C LEU A 196 -2.81 9.14 3.25
N LYS A 197 -2.65 10.18 4.08
CA LYS A 197 -3.29 11.46 3.87
C LYS A 197 -2.37 12.60 4.29
N ARG A 198 -2.56 13.78 3.70
CA ARG A 198 -1.84 14.97 4.14
C ARG A 198 -2.31 15.37 5.53
N SER A 199 -1.37 15.70 6.38
CA SER A 199 -1.65 16.28 7.69
C SER A 199 -1.75 17.80 7.51
N TYR A 200 -2.99 18.33 7.59
CA TYR A 200 -3.24 19.75 7.49
C TYR A 200 -3.14 20.41 8.87
N GLY A 201 -2.76 21.71 8.89
CA GLY A 201 -2.72 22.50 10.12
C GLY A 201 -1.37 22.54 10.82
N LYS A 202 -0.36 21.83 10.30
CA LYS A 202 1.02 22.02 10.76
C LYS A 202 1.69 23.14 9.96
N PRO A 203 2.44 24.05 10.63
CA PRO A 203 3.23 25.05 9.91
C PRO A 203 4.24 24.35 8.99
N ALA A 204 4.45 24.92 7.82
CA ALA A 204 5.46 24.41 6.91
C ALA A 204 6.83 24.41 7.62
N LYS A 205 7.45 23.22 7.70
CA LYS A 205 8.80 23.05 8.21
C LYS A 205 9.75 23.08 7.00
N ARG A 206 10.89 23.72 7.14
CA ARG A 206 11.95 23.62 6.15
C ARG A 206 12.88 22.45 6.48
N SER A 207 13.46 21.83 5.47
CA SER A 207 14.54 20.85 5.64
C SER A 207 15.70 21.45 6.44
N GLY A 208 16.56 20.62 7.02
CA GLY A 208 17.67 21.09 7.85
C GLY A 208 18.62 22.05 7.14
N ASP A 209 18.68 22.02 5.81
CA ASP A 209 19.41 22.99 4.96
C ASP A 209 18.60 24.27 4.65
N GLY A 210 17.38 24.37 5.13
CA GLY A 210 16.47 25.50 4.92
C GLY A 210 15.91 25.65 3.50
N LYS A 211 16.26 24.77 2.56
CA LYS A 211 15.98 24.96 1.13
C LYS A 211 14.69 24.31 0.65
N LYS A 212 14.19 23.28 1.32
CA LYS A 212 13.03 22.50 0.88
C LYS A 212 11.92 22.49 1.91
N THR A 213 10.68 22.44 1.42
CA THR A 213 9.50 22.30 2.29
C THR A 213 9.29 20.85 2.67
N VAL A 214 9.13 20.58 3.95
CA VAL A 214 8.75 19.26 4.47
C VAL A 214 7.22 19.15 4.48
N LEU A 215 6.70 18.11 3.88
CA LEU A 215 5.29 17.75 3.92
C LEU A 215 5.06 16.76 5.07
N PHE A 216 4.02 17.01 5.85
CA PHE A 216 3.58 16.11 6.90
C PHE A 216 2.43 15.24 6.38
N LEU A 217 2.57 13.95 6.58
CA LEU A 217 1.56 12.96 6.21
C LEU A 217 1.19 12.13 7.43
N GLU A 218 -0.06 11.69 7.48
CA GLU A 218 -0.54 10.71 8.44
C GLU A 218 -0.73 9.39 7.71
N ALA A 219 -0.13 8.32 8.23
CA ALA A 219 -0.43 6.95 7.87
C ALA A 219 -1.38 6.35 8.91
N GLU A 220 -2.45 5.70 8.46
CA GLU A 220 -3.46 5.05 9.32
C GLU A 220 -3.70 3.62 8.86
N VAL A 221 -3.66 2.67 9.80
CA VAL A 221 -4.01 1.28 9.56
C VAL A 221 -5.54 1.14 9.61
N ARG A 222 -6.17 0.91 8.46
CA ARG A 222 -7.63 0.78 8.31
C ARG A 222 -8.12 -0.65 8.53
N LYS A 223 -7.25 -1.61 8.24
CA LYS A 223 -7.50 -3.05 8.41
C LYS A 223 -6.19 -3.75 8.67
N ASN A 224 -6.17 -4.66 9.61
CA ASN A 224 -5.03 -5.52 9.84
C ASN A 224 -5.47 -6.88 10.37
N LYS A 225 -5.29 -7.92 9.54
CA LYS A 225 -5.57 -9.32 9.92
C LYS A 225 -4.37 -10.00 10.60
N LEU A 226 -3.22 -9.33 10.66
CA LEU A 226 -1.95 -9.90 11.11
C LEU A 226 -1.59 -9.45 12.53
N ALA A 227 -2.10 -8.28 12.94
CA ALA A 227 -1.86 -7.70 14.25
C ALA A 227 -3.05 -6.81 14.67
N PRO A 228 -3.32 -6.64 15.97
CA PRO A 228 -4.45 -5.84 16.47
C PRO A 228 -4.14 -4.32 16.44
N THR A 229 -3.77 -3.80 15.27
CA THR A 229 -3.32 -2.41 15.10
C THR A 229 -4.29 -1.54 14.30
N GLU A 230 -5.52 -2.02 14.03
CA GLU A 230 -6.55 -1.23 13.35
C GLU A 230 -6.81 0.11 14.08
N GLY A 231 -6.81 1.19 13.32
CA GLY A 231 -6.96 2.56 13.83
C GLY A 231 -5.68 3.18 14.38
N MET A 232 -4.56 2.45 14.43
CA MET A 232 -3.27 3.03 14.77
C MET A 232 -2.78 3.97 13.68
N LYS A 233 -2.09 5.02 14.09
CA LYS A 233 -1.61 6.08 13.22
C LYS A 233 -0.18 6.43 13.54
N CYS A 234 0.55 6.85 12.52
CA CYS A 234 1.83 7.53 12.69
C CYS A 234 1.93 8.72 11.74
N GLU A 235 2.83 9.61 12.07
CA GLU A 235 3.19 10.72 11.20
C GLU A 235 4.44 10.37 10.41
N LEU A 236 4.45 10.78 9.15
CA LEU A 236 5.57 10.66 8.25
C LEU A 236 5.93 12.04 7.72
N GLU A 237 7.20 12.31 7.56
CA GLU A 237 7.72 13.51 6.92
C GLU A 237 8.22 13.15 5.52
N MET A 238 7.90 13.97 4.52
CA MET A 238 8.34 13.78 3.14
C MET A 238 8.91 15.08 2.58
N ILE A 239 10.03 15.00 1.90
CA ILE A 239 10.60 16.10 1.12
C ILE A 239 10.31 15.83 -0.35
N PRO A 240 9.56 16.70 -1.05
CA PRO A 240 9.31 16.55 -2.48
C PRO A 240 10.62 16.40 -3.26
N GLY A 241 10.69 15.38 -4.13
CA GLY A 241 11.87 15.04 -4.90
C GLY A 241 12.98 14.29 -4.13
N GLN A 242 12.84 14.05 -2.83
CA GLN A 242 13.80 13.29 -2.02
C GLN A 242 13.15 12.09 -1.28
N GLY A 243 11.82 12.03 -1.23
CA GLY A 243 11.08 10.96 -0.57
C GLY A 243 10.78 11.20 0.90
N PHE A 244 10.31 10.15 1.55
CA PHE A 244 10.07 10.14 2.98
C PHE A 244 11.40 10.15 3.73
N ILE A 245 11.42 10.88 4.83
CA ILE A 245 12.57 10.98 5.73
C ILE A 245 12.23 10.33 7.07
N SER A 246 13.24 9.75 7.71
CA SER A 246 13.07 9.16 9.03
C SER A 246 12.86 10.27 10.05
N ALA A 247 11.63 10.46 10.49
CA ALA A 247 11.32 11.34 11.61
C ALA A 247 11.54 10.60 12.94
N PRO A 248 11.90 11.29 14.02
CA PRO A 248 11.92 10.68 15.35
C PRO A 248 10.51 10.16 15.68
N PRO A 249 10.39 9.02 16.40
CA PRO A 249 9.11 8.36 16.64
C PRO A 249 8.20 9.23 17.50
N THR A 250 7.20 9.84 16.86
CA THR A 250 6.04 10.40 17.56
C THR A 250 4.89 9.43 17.40
N LEU A 251 4.75 8.50 18.33
CA LEU A 251 3.58 7.64 18.43
C LEU A 251 2.41 8.50 18.93
N PHE A 252 1.36 8.65 18.12
CA PHE A 252 0.12 9.22 18.60
C PHE A 252 -0.66 8.15 19.36
N GLU A 253 -0.73 8.30 20.68
CA GLU A 253 -1.66 7.53 21.48
C GLU A 253 -3.09 7.76 21.00
N LYS A 254 -3.88 6.68 21.00
CA LYS A 254 -5.32 6.70 20.76
C LYS A 254 -5.95 7.79 21.65
N LYS A 255 -6.46 8.88 21.09
CA LYS A 255 -7.27 9.83 21.88
C LYS A 255 -8.42 9.05 22.49
N ARG A 256 -8.38 8.84 23.81
CA ARG A 256 -9.51 8.33 24.57
C ARG A 256 -10.72 9.19 24.25
N GLY A 257 -11.83 8.55 23.88
CA GLY A 257 -13.06 9.22 23.56
C GLY A 257 -13.44 10.22 24.66
N ARG A 258 -14.01 11.36 24.26
CA ARG A 258 -14.55 12.37 25.16
C ARG A 258 -15.43 11.67 26.22
N PRO A 259 -15.25 11.92 27.52
CA PRO A 259 -16.15 11.39 28.54
C PRO A 259 -17.56 11.88 28.21
N LYS A 260 -18.55 10.97 28.28
CA LYS A 260 -19.96 11.33 28.21
C LYS A 260 -20.22 12.39 29.31
N LYS A 261 -20.83 13.51 28.95
CA LYS A 261 -21.40 14.45 29.96
C LYS A 261 -22.42 13.67 30.78
N ASP A 262 -22.16 13.53 32.04
CA ASP A 262 -23.13 13.01 32.97
C ASP A 262 -24.36 13.97 32.98
N ASP A 263 -25.51 13.41 32.67
CA ASP A 263 -26.79 14.07 32.84
C ASP A 263 -26.98 14.34 34.36
N HIS A 264 -26.95 15.59 34.76
CA HIS A 264 -27.37 15.98 36.11
C HIS A 264 -28.87 15.70 36.26
N PRO A 265 -29.31 15.00 37.31
CA PRO A 265 -30.71 14.90 37.57
C PRO A 265 -31.24 16.26 38.05
N THR A 266 -32.23 16.76 37.35
CA THR A 266 -33.08 17.85 37.82
C THR A 266 -33.80 17.40 39.09
N SER A 267 -33.43 17.94 40.21
CA SER A 267 -34.22 17.90 41.45
C SER A 267 -35.27 19.02 41.42
N VAL A 268 -36.50 18.62 41.61
CA VAL A 268 -37.73 19.25 42.04
C VAL A 268 -37.66 20.70 42.50
#